data_eca837d275e1c7ac4ccaa0efb0dae2ff
#
_entry.id   eca837d275e1c7ac4ccaa0efb0dae2ff
#
_cell.length_a   1.000
_cell.length_b   1.000
_cell.length_c   1.000
_cell.angle_alpha   90.00
_cell.angle_beta   90.00
_cell.angle_gamma   90.00
#
_symmetry.space_group_name_H-M   'P 1'
#
loop_
_entity.id
_entity.type
_entity.pdbx_description
1 polymer ?
#
loop_
_entity_poly.entity_id
_entity_poly.type
_entity_poly.pdbx_seq_one_letter_code
_entity_poly.pdbx_strand_id
1 'polypeptide(L)'
;IIFAIAANVIAGVATIASGTLDDRVGPRKVILGSLTILVVAGVGIFVLHKGGAMVFWTLGLVLAGCVGPTQSAARSFLARVIPEGREGEIFGLYATTGRAVSFMAPAMYGAFIWIGVRVVGQEASYWGILGIVSILVIGLLLMARVKDPAGRITDLGD
;
A
#
# COMPACT_ATOMS: atom_id res chain seq x y z
N ILE A 1 -2.57 4.96 21.91
CA ILE A 1 -4.03 5.09 21.66
C ILE A 1 -4.31 6.32 20.79
N ILE A 2 -3.87 7.52 21.15
CA ILE A 2 -4.13 8.78 20.41
C ILE A 2 -3.65 8.68 18.95
N PHE A 3 -2.44 8.16 18.71
CA PHE A 3 -1.92 7.94 17.37
C PHE A 3 -2.84 7.00 16.55
N ALA A 4 -3.30 5.91 17.15
CA ALA A 4 -4.18 4.96 16.45
C ALA A 4 -5.52 5.60 16.06
N ILE A 5 -6.10 6.43 16.92
CA ILE A 5 -7.32 7.17 16.62
C ILE A 5 -7.08 8.16 15.47
N ALA A 6 -6.03 8.97 15.56
CA ALA A 6 -5.68 9.93 14.51
C ALA A 6 -5.40 9.24 13.17
N ALA A 7 -4.66 8.14 13.17
CA ALA A 7 -4.36 7.35 11.98
C ALA A 7 -5.63 6.79 11.33
N ASN A 8 -6.59 6.27 12.11
CA ASN A 8 -7.85 5.76 11.59
C ASN A 8 -8.73 6.88 11.01
N VAL A 9 -8.82 8.04 11.67
CA VAL A 9 -9.57 9.20 11.16
C VAL A 9 -8.98 9.68 9.84
N ILE A 10 -7.65 9.84 9.77
CA ILE A 10 -6.96 10.27 8.54
C ILE A 10 -7.15 9.23 7.43
N ALA A 11 -7.01 7.95 7.73
CA ALA A 11 -7.24 6.88 6.75
C ALA A 11 -8.67 6.92 6.20
N GLY A 12 -9.67 7.11 7.04
CA GLY A 12 -11.08 7.21 6.65
C GLY A 12 -11.34 8.42 5.75
N VAL A 13 -10.90 9.61 6.17
CA VAL A 13 -11.05 10.85 5.39
C VAL A 13 -10.32 10.73 4.04
N ALA A 14 -9.09 10.25 4.03
CA ALA A 14 -8.30 10.07 2.81
C ALA A 14 -8.96 9.06 1.85
N THR A 15 -9.56 7.99 2.38
CA THR A 15 -10.29 7.00 1.57
C THR A 15 -11.50 7.62 0.89
N ILE A 16 -12.29 8.41 1.61
CA ILE A 16 -13.45 9.11 1.05
C ILE A 16 -13.00 10.10 -0.03
N ALA A 17 -11.98 10.91 0.26
CA ALA A 17 -11.43 11.88 -0.69
C ALA A 17 -10.82 11.21 -1.94
N SER A 18 -10.25 10.00 -1.78
CA SER A 18 -9.65 9.27 -2.91
C SER A 18 -10.67 8.72 -3.90
N GLY A 19 -11.94 8.56 -3.51
CA GLY A 19 -13.00 8.14 -4.43
C GLY A 19 -13.14 9.11 -5.61
N THR A 20 -13.17 10.42 -5.33
CA THR A 20 -13.22 11.44 -6.39
C THR A 20 -11.96 11.49 -7.24
N LEU A 21 -10.81 11.15 -6.67
CA LEU A 21 -9.55 11.08 -7.39
C LEU A 21 -9.50 9.85 -8.30
N ASP A 22 -10.00 8.70 -7.80
CA ASP A 22 -10.14 7.46 -8.56
C ASP A 22 -11.00 7.65 -9.83
N ASP A 23 -12.12 8.38 -9.69
CA ASP A 23 -13.01 8.69 -10.81
C ASP A 23 -12.37 9.64 -11.85
N ARG A 24 -11.49 10.56 -11.42
CA ARG A 24 -10.86 11.55 -12.31
C ARG A 24 -9.61 11.07 -13.01
N VAL A 25 -8.72 10.40 -12.27
CA VAL A 25 -7.38 10.02 -12.79
C VAL A 25 -7.25 8.51 -13.05
N GLY A 26 -8.21 7.74 -12.62
CA GLY A 26 -8.25 6.28 -12.73
C GLY A 26 -7.54 5.54 -11.59
N PRO A 27 -8.01 4.33 -11.26
CA PRO A 27 -7.56 3.58 -10.08
C PRO A 27 -6.08 3.17 -10.16
N ARG A 28 -5.57 2.86 -11.35
CA ARG A 28 -4.16 2.50 -11.54
C ARG A 28 -3.21 3.61 -11.08
N LYS A 29 -3.51 4.86 -11.45
CA LYS A 29 -2.67 6.01 -11.07
C LYS A 29 -2.76 6.31 -9.57
N VAL A 30 -3.94 6.13 -8.98
CA VAL A 30 -4.14 6.26 -7.53
C VAL A 30 -3.32 5.21 -6.77
N ILE A 31 -3.35 3.95 -7.21
CA ILE A 31 -2.55 2.86 -6.60
C ILE A 31 -1.06 3.19 -6.70
N LEU A 32 -0.55 3.52 -7.89
CA LEU A 32 0.87 3.83 -8.10
C LEU A 32 1.32 5.03 -7.27
N GLY A 33 0.53 6.10 -7.23
CA GLY A 33 0.81 7.29 -6.44
C GLY A 33 0.86 6.98 -4.94
N SER A 34 -0.16 6.30 -4.43
CA SER A 34 -0.24 5.93 -3.01
C SER A 34 0.88 4.96 -2.61
N LEU A 35 1.20 3.94 -3.43
CA LEU A 35 2.32 3.03 -3.17
C LEU A 35 3.67 3.76 -3.18
N THR A 36 3.86 4.73 -4.08
CA THR A 36 5.08 5.54 -4.10
C THR A 36 5.22 6.35 -2.81
N ILE A 37 4.14 6.99 -2.36
CA ILE A 37 4.15 7.74 -1.10
C ILE A 37 4.42 6.80 0.09
N LEU A 38 3.81 5.62 0.12
CA LEU A 38 4.04 4.61 1.15
C LEU A 38 5.51 4.16 1.21
N VAL A 39 6.14 3.91 0.06
CA VAL A 39 7.56 3.54 -0.03
C VAL A 39 8.45 4.69 0.46
N VAL A 40 8.21 5.91 -0.02
CA VAL A 40 8.99 7.09 0.39
C VAL A 40 8.86 7.36 1.88
N ALA A 41 7.64 7.33 2.42
CA ALA A 41 7.40 7.53 3.84
C ALA A 41 8.03 6.41 4.70
N GLY A 42 7.94 5.15 4.25
CA GLY A 42 8.56 4.02 4.94
C GLY A 42 10.09 4.12 4.96
N VAL A 43 10.72 4.47 3.84
CA VAL A 43 12.16 4.76 3.78
C VAL A 43 12.50 5.97 4.66
N GLY A 44 11.65 7.00 4.65
CA GLY A 44 11.81 8.18 5.51
C GLY A 44 11.84 7.83 7.00
N ILE A 45 10.95 6.94 7.46
CA ILE A 45 10.96 6.46 8.86
C ILE A 45 12.26 5.72 9.17
N PHE A 46 12.75 4.89 8.24
CA PHE A 46 14.02 4.19 8.44
C PHE A 46 15.19 5.16 8.54
N VAL A 47 15.33 6.09 7.61
CA VAL A 47 16.46 7.04 7.57
C VAL A 47 16.41 8.01 8.75
N LEU A 48 15.21 8.48 9.08
CA LEU A 48 14.99 9.46 10.15
C LEU A 48 14.62 8.82 11.49
N HIS A 49 14.97 7.56 11.72
CA HIS A 49 14.60 6.83 12.96
C HIS A 49 15.04 7.52 14.25
N LYS A 50 16.09 8.36 14.18
CA LYS A 50 16.56 9.19 15.32
C LYS A 50 15.78 10.50 15.50
N GLY A 51 14.87 10.85 14.59
CA GLY A 51 14.11 12.11 14.61
C GLY A 51 12.99 12.17 15.65
N GLY A 52 12.88 11.16 16.51
CA GLY A 52 11.96 11.14 17.63
C GLY A 52 10.48 11.05 17.25
N ALA A 53 9.62 11.41 18.21
CA ALA A 53 8.18 11.28 18.08
C ALA A 53 7.59 12.08 16.91
N MET A 54 8.13 13.27 16.62
CA MET A 54 7.59 14.12 15.57
C MET A 54 7.70 13.47 14.18
N VAL A 55 8.84 12.88 13.84
CA VAL A 55 9.05 12.17 12.59
C VAL A 55 8.13 10.95 12.49
N PHE A 56 8.03 10.18 13.59
CA PHE A 56 7.14 9.03 13.66
C PHE A 56 5.67 9.43 13.44
N TRP A 57 5.20 10.49 14.08
CA TRP A 57 3.83 10.97 13.93
C TRP A 57 3.57 11.43 12.51
N THR A 58 4.42 12.29 11.95
CA THR A 58 4.22 12.86 10.62
C THR A 58 4.21 11.77 9.54
N LEU A 59 5.26 10.95 9.49
CA LEU A 59 5.37 9.92 8.46
C LEU A 59 4.39 8.77 8.69
N GLY A 60 4.09 8.42 9.95
CA GLY A 60 3.09 7.42 10.28
C GLY A 60 1.68 7.83 9.88
N LEU A 61 1.30 9.10 10.05
CA LEU A 61 0.01 9.60 9.57
C LEU A 61 -0.07 9.67 8.04
N VAL A 62 1.04 9.97 7.35
CA VAL A 62 1.12 9.88 5.89
C VAL A 62 0.90 8.44 5.43
N LEU A 63 1.56 7.47 6.08
CA LEU A 63 1.34 6.05 5.80
C LEU A 63 -0.14 5.67 6.00
N ALA A 64 -0.74 6.04 7.14
CA ALA A 64 -2.14 5.76 7.42
C ALA A 64 -3.07 6.36 6.35
N GLY A 65 -2.82 7.60 5.92
CA GLY A 65 -3.59 8.28 4.89
C GLY A 65 -3.51 7.63 3.50
N CYS A 66 -2.45 6.88 3.19
CA CYS A 66 -2.28 6.24 1.89
C CYS A 66 -2.77 4.79 1.84
N VAL A 67 -2.89 4.10 2.98
CA VAL A 67 -3.34 2.69 3.01
C VAL A 67 -4.79 2.54 2.53
N GLY A 68 -5.70 3.37 3.03
CA GLY A 68 -7.11 3.33 2.64
C GLY A 68 -7.33 3.57 1.14
N PRO A 69 -6.83 4.68 0.58
CA PRO A 69 -6.87 4.94 -0.86
C PRO A 69 -6.32 3.81 -1.72
N THR A 70 -5.17 3.23 -1.33
CA THR A 70 -4.56 2.11 -2.06
C THR A 70 -5.50 0.90 -2.12
N GLN A 71 -6.11 0.53 -0.99
CA GLN A 71 -7.03 -0.61 -0.91
C GLN A 71 -8.33 -0.36 -1.67
N SER A 72 -8.88 0.86 -1.57
CA SER A 72 -10.10 1.24 -2.30
C SER A 72 -9.85 1.21 -3.81
N ALA A 73 -8.80 1.87 -4.29
CA ALA A 73 -8.45 1.90 -5.70
C ALA A 73 -8.09 0.50 -6.25
N ALA A 74 -7.49 -0.38 -5.45
CA ALA A 74 -7.22 -1.76 -5.86
C ALA A 74 -8.51 -2.55 -6.15
N ARG A 75 -9.56 -2.34 -5.34
CA ARG A 75 -10.87 -2.96 -5.58
C ARG A 75 -11.58 -2.36 -6.79
N SER A 76 -11.53 -1.04 -6.95
CA SER A 76 -12.06 -0.35 -8.13
C SER A 76 -11.35 -0.80 -9.40
N PHE A 77 -10.04 -0.94 -9.37
CA PHE A 77 -9.25 -1.45 -10.49
C PHE A 77 -9.68 -2.87 -10.85
N LEU A 78 -9.78 -3.74 -9.85
CA LEU A 78 -10.22 -5.12 -10.04
C LEU A 78 -11.62 -5.18 -10.67
N ALA A 79 -12.58 -4.42 -10.15
CA ALA A 79 -13.95 -4.36 -10.67
C ALA A 79 -14.02 -3.93 -12.15
N ARG A 80 -13.10 -3.05 -12.59
CA ARG A 80 -13.04 -2.59 -14.00
C ARG A 80 -12.38 -3.60 -14.95
N VAL A 81 -11.67 -4.60 -14.43
CA VAL A 81 -10.94 -5.59 -15.24
C VAL A 81 -11.69 -6.91 -15.34
N ILE A 82 -12.61 -7.18 -14.43
CA ILE A 82 -13.35 -8.45 -14.38
C ILE A 82 -14.35 -8.52 -15.53
N PRO A 83 -14.35 -9.64 -16.31
CA PRO A 83 -15.39 -9.92 -17.28
C PRO A 83 -16.75 -10.09 -16.61
N GLU A 84 -17.81 -9.65 -17.29
CA GLU A 84 -19.19 -9.81 -16.83
C GLU A 84 -19.53 -11.27 -16.48
N GLY A 85 -20.16 -11.50 -15.34
CA GLY A 85 -20.58 -12.82 -14.86
C GLY A 85 -19.51 -13.62 -14.11
N ARG A 86 -18.28 -13.10 -13.93
CA ARG A 86 -17.20 -13.79 -13.19
C ARG A 86 -16.76 -13.03 -11.93
N GLU A 87 -17.54 -12.06 -11.48
CA GLU A 87 -17.19 -11.16 -10.38
C GLU A 87 -16.94 -11.94 -9.09
N GLY A 88 -17.83 -12.88 -8.75
CA GLY A 88 -17.71 -13.67 -7.52
C GLY A 88 -16.45 -14.54 -7.48
N GLU A 89 -16.09 -15.17 -8.61
CA GLU A 89 -14.90 -16.02 -8.72
C GLU A 89 -13.63 -15.21 -8.53
N ILE A 90 -13.51 -14.08 -9.22
CA ILE A 90 -12.29 -13.28 -9.22
C ILE A 90 -12.12 -12.50 -7.91
N PHE A 91 -13.21 -11.96 -7.33
CA PHE A 91 -13.15 -11.36 -5.99
C PHE A 91 -12.84 -12.41 -4.91
N GLY A 92 -13.35 -13.64 -5.06
CA GLY A 92 -13.00 -14.76 -4.18
C GLY A 92 -11.52 -15.11 -4.26
N LEU A 93 -10.95 -15.17 -5.46
CA LEU A 93 -9.52 -15.41 -5.68
C LEU A 93 -8.67 -14.26 -5.09
N TYR A 94 -9.07 -13.01 -5.32
CA TYR A 94 -8.41 -11.83 -4.74
C TYR A 94 -8.37 -11.89 -3.21
N ALA A 95 -9.51 -12.20 -2.57
CA ALA A 95 -9.61 -12.29 -1.12
C ALA A 95 -8.77 -13.45 -0.56
N THR A 96 -8.79 -14.61 -1.23
CA THR A 96 -8.02 -15.80 -0.84
C THR A 96 -6.52 -15.54 -0.96
N THR A 97 -6.08 -14.95 -2.08
CA THR A 97 -4.68 -14.58 -2.29
C THR A 97 -4.21 -13.57 -1.25
N GLY A 98 -5.03 -12.56 -0.95
CA GLY A 98 -4.72 -11.58 0.09
C GLY A 98 -4.53 -12.22 1.47
N ARG A 99 -5.37 -13.18 1.83
CA ARG A 99 -5.22 -13.96 3.08
C ARG A 99 -4.00 -14.87 3.06
N ALA A 100 -3.74 -15.55 1.94
CA ALA A 100 -2.60 -16.44 1.79
C ALA A 100 -1.26 -15.71 1.95
N VAL A 101 -1.16 -14.44 1.54
CA VAL A 101 0.07 -13.64 1.66
C VAL A 101 0.11 -12.75 2.91
N SER A 102 -0.93 -12.73 3.72
CA SER A 102 -1.02 -11.85 4.90
C SER A 102 0.08 -12.09 5.94
N PHE A 103 0.63 -13.31 6.01
CA PHE A 103 1.75 -13.63 6.88
C PHE A 103 3.08 -13.02 6.41
N MET A 104 3.19 -12.63 5.14
CA MET A 104 4.45 -12.13 4.59
C MET A 104 4.92 -10.84 5.27
N ALA A 105 4.00 -9.94 5.62
CA ALA A 105 4.37 -8.68 6.25
C ALA A 105 4.99 -8.88 7.64
N PRO A 106 4.40 -9.64 8.58
CA PRO A 106 5.04 -9.98 9.86
C PRO A 106 6.34 -10.77 9.68
N ALA A 107 6.39 -11.72 8.73
CA ALA A 107 7.59 -12.51 8.47
C ALA A 107 8.76 -11.64 7.97
N MET A 108 8.52 -10.78 6.99
CA MET A 108 9.53 -9.85 6.48
C MET A 108 9.95 -8.83 7.53
N TYR A 109 9.01 -8.31 8.32
CA TYR A 109 9.31 -7.43 9.44
C TYR A 109 10.27 -8.10 10.43
N GLY A 110 9.98 -9.33 10.86
CA GLY A 110 10.83 -10.10 11.77
C GLY A 110 12.18 -10.45 11.17
N ALA A 111 12.22 -10.86 9.90
CA ALA A 111 13.45 -11.20 9.19
C ALA A 111 14.41 -9.99 9.12
N PHE A 112 13.89 -8.81 8.80
CA PHE A 112 14.71 -7.59 8.75
C PHE A 112 15.18 -7.14 10.13
N ILE A 113 14.39 -7.30 11.20
CA ILE A 113 14.88 -7.07 12.57
C ILE A 113 16.02 -8.03 12.89
N TRP A 114 15.88 -9.32 12.57
CA TRP A 114 16.92 -10.32 12.82
C TRP A 114 18.23 -9.98 12.09
N ILE A 115 18.15 -9.52 10.84
CA ILE A 115 19.31 -9.01 10.09
C ILE A 115 19.87 -7.76 10.77
N GLY A 116 19.02 -6.81 11.14
CA GLY A 116 19.40 -5.56 11.77
C GLY A 116 20.15 -5.78 13.09
N VAL A 117 19.68 -6.70 13.93
CA VAL A 117 20.36 -7.05 15.21
C VAL A 117 21.80 -7.53 14.97
N ARG A 118 22.06 -8.22 13.88
CA ARG A 118 23.43 -8.66 13.53
C ARG A 118 24.33 -7.54 13.01
N VAL A 119 23.74 -6.49 12.45
CA VAL A 119 24.47 -5.38 11.85
C VAL A 119 24.70 -4.24 12.85
N VAL A 120 23.65 -3.86 13.62
CA VAL A 120 23.66 -2.68 14.49
C VAL A 120 23.42 -3.01 15.97
N GLY A 121 23.19 -4.27 16.33
CA GLY A 121 22.95 -4.71 17.70
C GLY A 121 21.48 -4.61 18.12
N GLN A 122 21.22 -4.55 19.45
CA GLN A 122 19.89 -4.69 20.04
C GLN A 122 18.90 -3.57 19.67
N GLU A 123 19.38 -2.42 19.19
CA GLU A 123 18.51 -1.29 18.80
C GLU A 123 17.99 -1.35 17.37
N ALA A 124 17.92 -2.54 16.77
CA ALA A 124 17.58 -2.75 15.37
C ALA A 124 16.07 -2.77 15.07
N SER A 125 15.19 -2.41 16.02
CA SER A 125 13.73 -2.49 15.84
C SER A 125 13.22 -1.71 14.61
N TYR A 126 13.88 -0.60 14.26
CA TYR A 126 13.54 0.21 13.07
C TYR A 126 13.85 -0.50 11.73
N TRP A 127 14.69 -1.54 11.74
CA TRP A 127 14.94 -2.34 10.53
C TRP A 127 13.72 -3.10 10.03
N GLY A 128 12.78 -3.43 10.91
CA GLY A 128 11.53 -4.10 10.52
C GLY A 128 10.75 -3.33 9.47
N ILE A 129 10.83 -1.99 9.46
CA ILE A 129 10.14 -1.18 8.45
C ILE A 129 10.65 -1.46 7.03
N LEU A 130 11.93 -1.78 6.86
CA LEU A 130 12.49 -2.17 5.56
C LEU A 130 11.87 -3.46 5.02
N GLY A 131 11.48 -4.37 5.91
CA GLY A 131 10.75 -5.58 5.52
C GLY A 131 9.39 -5.24 4.90
N ILE A 132 8.66 -4.30 5.48
CA ILE A 132 7.40 -3.80 4.92
C ILE A 132 7.65 -3.04 3.62
N VAL A 133 8.63 -2.14 3.60
CA VAL A 133 9.01 -1.36 2.40
C VAL A 133 9.38 -2.27 1.24
N SER A 134 10.09 -3.38 1.48
CA SER A 134 10.45 -4.32 0.42
C SER A 134 9.23 -4.93 -0.27
N ILE A 135 8.18 -5.29 0.50
CA ILE A 135 6.91 -5.79 -0.05
C ILE A 135 6.21 -4.69 -0.86
N LEU A 136 6.18 -3.46 -0.33
CA LEU A 136 5.57 -2.32 -1.04
C LEU A 136 6.29 -2.02 -2.36
N VAL A 137 7.62 -2.10 -2.39
CA VAL A 137 8.42 -1.92 -3.61
C VAL A 137 8.11 -3.02 -4.62
N ILE A 138 8.04 -4.27 -4.19
CA ILE A 138 7.64 -5.38 -5.08
C ILE A 138 6.24 -5.12 -5.64
N GLY A 139 5.28 -4.74 -4.81
CA GLY A 139 3.92 -4.39 -5.22
C GLY A 139 3.90 -3.23 -6.23
N LEU A 140 4.69 -2.18 -5.98
CA LEU A 140 4.83 -1.03 -6.86
C LEU A 140 5.39 -1.45 -8.24
N LEU A 141 6.45 -2.26 -8.26
CA LEU A 141 7.06 -2.74 -9.50
C LEU A 141 6.12 -3.64 -10.31
N LEU A 142 5.39 -4.52 -9.62
CA LEU A 142 4.40 -5.38 -10.28
C LEU A 142 3.26 -4.53 -10.85
N MET A 143 2.71 -3.59 -10.08
CA MET A 143 1.63 -2.72 -10.53
C MET A 143 2.07 -1.78 -11.67
N ALA A 144 3.32 -1.34 -11.68
CA ALA A 144 3.86 -0.53 -12.78
C ALA A 144 3.88 -1.29 -14.12
N ARG A 145 4.00 -2.62 -14.09
CA ARG A 145 3.97 -3.48 -15.29
C ARG A 145 2.55 -3.81 -15.77
N VAL A 146 1.55 -3.65 -14.93
CA VAL A 146 0.15 -3.90 -15.31
C VAL A 146 -0.31 -2.80 -16.26
N LYS A 147 -0.83 -3.16 -17.43
CA LYS A 147 -1.38 -2.20 -18.40
C LYS A 147 -2.73 -1.68 -17.93
N ASP A 148 -3.03 -0.42 -18.27
CA ASP A 148 -4.33 0.18 -17.96
C ASP A 148 -5.41 -0.42 -18.88
N PRO A 149 -6.50 -0.97 -18.34
CA PRO A 149 -7.57 -1.52 -19.15
C PRO A 149 -8.38 -0.44 -19.89
N ALA A 150 -8.28 0.82 -19.50
CA ALA A 150 -8.99 1.94 -20.15
C ALA A 150 -8.63 2.13 -21.64
N GLY A 151 -7.47 1.63 -22.09
CA GLY A 151 -7.09 1.65 -23.50
C GLY A 151 -7.79 0.61 -24.38
N ARG A 152 -8.51 -0.34 -23.79
CA ARG A 152 -9.14 -1.44 -24.57
C ARG A 152 -10.58 -1.14 -24.99
N ILE A 153 -11.22 -0.13 -24.41
CA ILE A 153 -12.62 0.25 -24.71
C ILE A 153 -12.68 1.15 -25.97
N THR A 154 -11.59 1.84 -26.30
CA THR A 154 -11.50 2.69 -27.50
C THR A 154 -11.26 1.90 -28.79
N ASP A 155 -10.71 0.69 -28.71
CA ASP A 155 -10.41 -0.12 -29.90
C ASP A 155 -11.57 -1.02 -30.38
N LEU A 156 -12.69 -1.04 -29.68
CA LEU A 156 -13.88 -1.84 -30.05
C LEU A 156 -15.03 -0.97 -30.61
N GLY A 157 -14.79 0.30 -30.86
CA GLY A 157 -15.77 1.28 -31.36
C GLY A 157 -15.57 1.77 -32.78
N ASP A 158 -14.67 1.14 -33.58
CA ASP A 158 -14.46 1.42 -35.00
C ASP A 158 -14.83 0.21 -35.88
#